data_bd30001afe705ef48513ca53bef42627
#
_entry.id   bd30001afe705ef48513ca53bef42627
#
_cell.length_a   1.000
_cell.length_b   1.000
_cell.length_c   1.000
_cell.angle_alpha   90.00
_cell.angle_beta   90.00
_cell.angle_gamma   90.00
#
_symmetry.space_group_name_H-M   'P 1'
#
loop_
_entity.id
_entity.type
_entity.pdbx_description
1 polymer ?
#
loop_
_entity_poly.entity_id
_entity_poly.type
_entity_poly.pdbx_seq_one_letter_code
_entity_poly.pdbx_strand_id
1 'polypeptide(L)'
;MNKVVPFLAVKDMEKSVVFYIDGLGFEFKNKWVEDGVIRWCHLLIGEAGLMLQQFRTQGHDSRQFRDKKGEGVTLCFFCDDAVVFYRDVTSRGIDASEPFVGNMMWVTEMTDPDGYELLFESPTNVVEGTKLSELAQTNLA
;
A
#
# COMPACT_ATOMS: atom_id res chain seq x y z
N MET A 1 -23.77 1.87 9.80
CA MET A 1 -22.35 1.92 9.36
C MET A 1 -22.14 0.95 8.22
N ASN A 2 -21.42 1.36 7.18
CA ASN A 2 -21.22 0.53 5.99
C ASN A 2 -19.79 0.06 5.81
N LYS A 3 -18.82 0.94 6.02
CA LYS A 3 -17.40 0.62 5.86
C LYS A 3 -16.50 1.69 6.46
N VAL A 4 -15.24 1.37 6.63
CA VAL A 4 -14.19 2.32 6.99
C VAL A 4 -13.28 2.46 5.79
N VAL A 5 -12.90 3.70 5.46
CA VAL A 5 -11.92 3.98 4.41
C VAL A 5 -10.78 4.78 5.05
N PRO A 6 -9.56 4.26 5.06
CA PRO A 6 -8.41 5.03 5.54
C PRO A 6 -8.24 6.31 4.73
N PHE A 7 -7.98 7.41 5.42
CA PHE A 7 -7.79 8.72 4.80
C PHE A 7 -6.41 9.23 5.17
N LEU A 8 -5.48 9.16 4.22
CA LEU A 8 -4.06 9.40 4.47
C LEU A 8 -3.65 10.79 3.98
N ALA A 9 -2.88 11.48 4.81
CA ALA A 9 -2.23 12.72 4.41
C ALA A 9 -0.97 12.39 3.63
N VAL A 10 -0.80 13.04 2.46
CA VAL A 10 0.39 12.84 1.62
C VAL A 10 1.14 14.16 1.44
N LYS A 11 2.45 14.09 1.35
CA LYS A 11 3.30 15.25 1.13
C LYS A 11 3.32 15.67 -0.34
N ASP A 12 3.33 14.70 -1.24
CA ASP A 12 3.43 14.92 -2.68
C ASP A 12 2.46 13.99 -3.39
N MET A 13 1.32 14.54 -3.83
CA MET A 13 0.25 13.76 -4.46
C MET A 13 0.70 13.05 -5.73
N GLU A 14 1.55 13.69 -6.55
CA GLU A 14 2.03 13.08 -7.79
C GLU A 14 2.82 11.80 -7.50
N LYS A 15 3.72 11.85 -6.53
CA LYS A 15 4.49 10.66 -6.13
C LYS A 15 3.60 9.56 -5.58
N SER A 16 2.62 9.94 -4.76
CA SER A 16 1.69 8.97 -4.17
C SER A 16 0.82 8.32 -5.24
N VAL A 17 0.31 9.09 -6.19
CA VAL A 17 -0.50 8.57 -7.31
C VAL A 17 0.32 7.61 -8.17
N VAL A 18 1.56 7.95 -8.50
CA VAL A 18 2.45 7.06 -9.26
C VAL A 18 2.68 5.76 -8.49
N PHE A 19 2.94 5.84 -7.19
CA PHE A 19 3.15 4.66 -6.35
C PHE A 19 1.90 3.76 -6.33
N TYR A 20 0.75 4.31 -6.00
CA TYR A 20 -0.47 3.49 -5.82
C TYR A 20 -1.06 3.03 -7.15
N ILE A 21 -1.12 3.87 -8.17
CA ILE A 21 -1.74 3.54 -9.46
C ILE A 21 -0.78 2.75 -10.34
N ASP A 22 0.37 3.34 -10.69
CA ASP A 22 1.31 2.70 -11.61
C ASP A 22 2.06 1.55 -10.95
N GLY A 23 2.40 1.70 -9.68
CA GLY A 23 3.16 0.71 -8.92
C GLY A 23 2.32 -0.44 -8.40
N LEU A 24 1.30 -0.14 -7.60
CA LEU A 24 0.51 -1.16 -6.90
C LEU A 24 -0.71 -1.65 -7.69
N GLY A 25 -1.19 -0.89 -8.67
CA GLY A 25 -2.35 -1.28 -9.46
C GLY A 25 -3.68 -0.80 -8.93
N PHE A 26 -3.69 0.21 -8.06
CA PHE A 26 -4.94 0.87 -7.66
C PHE A 26 -5.54 1.62 -8.83
N GLU A 27 -6.85 1.87 -8.75
CA GLU A 27 -7.59 2.66 -9.73
C GLU A 27 -8.30 3.82 -9.03
N PHE A 28 -8.48 4.94 -9.76
CA PHE A 28 -9.28 6.05 -9.24
C PHE A 28 -10.75 5.66 -9.18
N LYS A 29 -11.34 5.78 -7.98
CA LYS A 29 -12.78 5.75 -7.82
C LYS A 29 -13.35 7.15 -7.97
N ASN A 30 -12.67 8.15 -7.40
CA ASN A 30 -13.06 9.54 -7.46
C ASN A 30 -11.85 10.42 -7.19
N LYS A 31 -11.90 11.68 -7.65
CA LYS A 31 -10.82 12.65 -7.41
C LYS A 31 -11.36 14.07 -7.48
N TRP A 32 -10.70 14.96 -6.72
CA TRP A 32 -10.94 16.38 -6.77
C TRP A 32 -9.70 17.04 -7.38
N VAL A 33 -9.90 17.69 -8.51
CA VAL A 33 -8.83 18.39 -9.25
C VAL A 33 -9.10 19.89 -9.19
N GLU A 34 -8.07 20.66 -8.82
CA GLU A 34 -8.13 22.12 -8.77
C GLU A 34 -6.89 22.66 -9.47
N ASP A 35 -7.10 23.51 -10.48
CA ASP A 35 -6.02 24.08 -11.30
C ASP A 35 -5.07 23.03 -11.89
N GLY A 36 -5.63 21.90 -12.35
CA GLY A 36 -4.86 20.81 -12.93
C GLY A 36 -4.14 19.93 -11.92
N VAL A 37 -4.31 20.18 -10.63
CA VAL A 37 -3.64 19.44 -9.56
C VAL A 37 -4.67 18.60 -8.79
N ILE A 38 -4.36 17.32 -8.60
CA ILE A 38 -5.19 16.45 -7.77
C ILE A 38 -4.98 16.85 -6.30
N ARG A 39 -6.04 17.32 -5.65
CA ARG A 39 -6.00 17.71 -4.24
C ARG A 39 -6.39 16.58 -3.31
N TRP A 40 -7.28 15.73 -3.77
CA TRP A 40 -7.78 14.58 -3.05
C TRP A 40 -8.14 13.48 -4.05
N CYS A 41 -8.01 12.23 -3.64
CA CYS A 41 -8.51 11.12 -4.44
C CYS A 41 -8.95 9.95 -3.56
N HIS A 42 -9.85 9.15 -4.12
CA HIS A 42 -10.28 7.88 -3.55
C HIS A 42 -9.81 6.79 -4.52
N LEU A 43 -8.99 5.89 -4.02
CA LEU A 43 -8.38 4.82 -4.81
C LEU A 43 -8.92 3.47 -4.37
N LEU A 44 -9.10 2.56 -5.32
CA LEU A 44 -9.52 1.18 -5.05
C LEU A 44 -8.53 0.19 -5.63
N ILE A 45 -8.32 -0.91 -4.92
CA ILE A 45 -7.72 -2.13 -5.43
C ILE A 45 -8.65 -3.28 -5.06
N GLY A 46 -9.29 -3.90 -6.05
CA GLY A 46 -10.39 -4.80 -5.78
C GLY A 46 -11.51 -4.10 -5.00
N GLU A 47 -11.91 -4.66 -3.88
CA GLU A 47 -12.91 -4.05 -2.99
C GLU A 47 -12.30 -3.17 -1.91
N ALA A 48 -10.98 -3.20 -1.76
CA ALA A 48 -10.27 -2.39 -0.78
C ALA A 48 -10.04 -0.98 -1.30
N GLY A 49 -10.03 -0.01 -0.39
CA GLY A 49 -9.83 1.38 -0.80
C GLY A 49 -9.17 2.23 0.25
N LEU A 50 -8.64 3.35 -0.19
CA LEU A 50 -8.11 4.39 0.67
C LEU A 50 -8.26 5.75 -0.02
N MET A 51 -8.20 6.81 0.78
CA MET A 51 -8.22 8.18 0.28
C MET A 51 -6.91 8.86 0.56
N LEU A 52 -6.49 9.73 -0.34
CA LEU A 52 -5.27 10.52 -0.20
C LEU A 52 -5.63 12.00 -0.32
N GLN A 53 -5.00 12.83 0.50
CA GLN A 53 -5.10 14.28 0.36
C GLN A 53 -3.78 14.95 0.67
N GLN A 54 -3.40 15.88 -0.20
CA GLN A 54 -2.28 16.76 0.04
C GLN A 54 -2.84 18.03 0.70
N PHE A 55 -2.71 18.09 2.02
CA PHE A 55 -3.26 19.19 2.81
C PHE A 55 -2.45 20.47 2.64
N ARG A 56 -3.14 21.58 2.61
CA ARG A 56 -2.53 22.92 2.60
C ARG A 56 -2.09 23.30 4.00
N THR A 57 -1.22 24.29 4.09
CA THR A 57 -0.79 24.84 5.37
C THR A 57 -1.81 25.82 5.94
N GLN A 58 -2.70 26.35 5.09
CA GLN A 58 -3.72 27.32 5.49
C GLN A 58 -5.03 27.03 4.75
N GLY A 59 -6.14 27.47 5.33
CA GLY A 59 -7.46 27.31 4.77
C GLY A 59 -8.25 26.16 5.40
N HIS A 60 -9.45 25.90 4.87
CA HIS A 60 -10.36 24.90 5.42
C HIS A 60 -9.88 23.46 5.24
N ASP A 61 -9.03 23.22 4.25
CA ASP A 61 -8.41 21.93 3.98
C ASP A 61 -6.98 21.85 4.52
N SER A 62 -6.64 22.73 5.48
CA SER A 62 -5.32 22.73 6.07
C SER A 62 -5.20 21.72 7.21
N ARG A 63 -4.04 21.09 7.27
CA ARG A 63 -3.64 20.23 8.39
C ARG A 63 -2.14 20.34 8.56
N GLN A 64 -1.71 20.37 9.81
CA GLN A 64 -0.29 20.32 10.14
C GLN A 64 0.00 18.96 10.76
N PHE A 65 1.00 18.29 10.22
CA PHE A 65 1.44 16.99 10.71
C PHE A 65 2.81 17.14 11.34
N ARG A 66 2.94 16.60 12.55
CA ARG A 66 4.21 16.55 13.25
C ARG A 66 4.92 15.26 12.86
N ASP A 67 6.22 15.36 12.56
CA ASP A 67 7.13 14.23 12.41
C ASP A 67 6.68 13.13 11.41
N LYS A 68 6.79 11.88 11.82
CA LYS A 68 6.57 10.72 10.93
C LYS A 68 5.10 10.43 10.73
N LYS A 69 4.63 10.50 9.48
CA LYS A 69 3.30 10.03 9.13
C LYS A 69 3.25 8.51 9.22
N GLY A 70 2.09 8.00 9.62
CA GLY A 70 1.85 6.56 9.66
C GLY A 70 2.46 5.82 10.82
N GLU A 71 3.14 6.49 11.73
CA GLU A 71 3.71 5.83 12.90
C GLU A 71 2.58 5.22 13.74
N GLY A 72 2.72 3.92 14.07
CA GLY A 72 1.72 3.20 14.83
C GLY A 72 0.52 2.71 14.04
N VAL A 73 0.52 2.90 12.70
CA VAL A 73 -0.56 2.44 11.84
C VAL A 73 0.01 1.58 10.72
N THR A 74 -0.55 0.39 10.55
CA THR A 74 -0.25 -0.50 9.43
C THR A 74 -1.54 -0.81 8.71
N LEU A 75 -1.55 -0.67 7.39
CA LEU A 75 -2.70 -1.04 6.56
C LEU A 75 -2.48 -2.45 6.04
N CYS A 76 -3.37 -3.34 6.42
CA CYS A 76 -3.29 -4.74 6.04
C CYS A 76 -4.35 -5.04 4.98
N PHE A 77 -3.89 -5.44 3.79
CA PHE A 77 -4.73 -5.81 2.67
C PHE A 77 -4.71 -7.34 2.54
N PHE A 78 -5.88 -7.95 2.55
CA PHE A 78 -6.01 -9.38 2.28
C PHE A 78 -6.23 -9.56 0.79
N CYS A 79 -5.40 -10.39 0.16
CA CYS A 79 -5.43 -10.62 -1.28
C CYS A 79 -5.42 -12.12 -1.58
N ASP A 80 -5.59 -12.46 -2.86
CA ASP A 80 -5.65 -13.86 -3.26
C ASP A 80 -4.27 -14.53 -3.23
N ASP A 81 -3.22 -13.79 -3.60
CA ASP A 81 -1.86 -14.33 -3.64
C ASP A 81 -0.82 -13.22 -3.42
N ALA A 82 -0.31 -13.14 -2.21
CA ALA A 82 0.67 -12.12 -1.82
C ALA A 82 2.02 -12.31 -2.53
N VAL A 83 2.37 -13.53 -2.92
CA VAL A 83 3.63 -13.81 -3.63
C VAL A 83 3.53 -13.32 -5.08
N VAL A 84 2.42 -13.59 -5.76
CA VAL A 84 2.18 -13.05 -7.11
C VAL A 84 2.17 -11.54 -7.07
N PHE A 85 1.51 -10.95 -6.08
CA PHE A 85 1.48 -9.50 -5.89
C PHE A 85 2.89 -8.93 -5.72
N TYR A 86 3.71 -9.59 -4.90
CA TYR A 86 5.11 -9.20 -4.71
C TYR A 86 5.87 -9.16 -6.04
N ARG A 87 5.74 -10.21 -6.85
CA ARG A 87 6.42 -10.30 -8.15
C ARG A 87 5.95 -9.21 -9.10
N ASP A 88 4.65 -8.94 -9.12
CA ASP A 88 4.07 -7.90 -9.97
C ASP A 88 4.60 -6.51 -9.59
N VAL A 89 4.51 -6.14 -8.32
CA VAL A 89 4.91 -4.79 -7.89
C VAL A 89 6.42 -4.59 -8.01
N THR A 90 7.23 -5.60 -7.69
CA THR A 90 8.68 -5.48 -7.84
C THR A 90 9.10 -5.40 -9.30
N SER A 91 8.35 -6.06 -10.21
CA SER A 91 8.59 -5.93 -11.65
C SER A 91 8.33 -4.50 -12.16
N ARG A 92 7.50 -3.75 -11.45
CA ARG A 92 7.20 -2.34 -11.75
C ARG A 92 8.08 -1.35 -10.98
N GLY A 93 9.12 -1.85 -10.30
CA GLY A 93 10.10 -1.01 -9.61
C GLY A 93 9.74 -0.65 -8.17
N ILE A 94 8.70 -1.23 -7.59
CA ILE A 94 8.37 -1.01 -6.18
C ILE A 94 9.36 -1.77 -5.30
N ASP A 95 9.88 -1.09 -4.28
CA ASP A 95 10.75 -1.71 -3.28
C ASP A 95 9.88 -2.38 -2.22
N ALA A 96 9.84 -3.70 -2.26
CA ALA A 96 9.10 -4.52 -1.30
C ALA A 96 10.03 -5.57 -0.71
N SER A 97 9.84 -5.89 0.57
CA SER A 97 10.58 -6.96 1.24
C SER A 97 10.16 -8.31 0.66
N GLU A 98 11.10 -9.27 0.61
CA GLU A 98 10.72 -10.60 0.15
C GLU A 98 9.63 -11.18 1.06
N PRO A 99 8.65 -11.87 0.49
CA PRO A 99 7.57 -12.45 1.30
C PRO A 99 8.08 -13.47 2.30
N PHE A 100 7.46 -13.47 3.47
CA PHE A 100 7.69 -14.47 4.53
C PHE A 100 6.35 -14.96 5.04
N VAL A 101 6.37 -16.11 5.74
CA VAL A 101 5.16 -16.68 6.33
C VAL A 101 5.02 -16.24 7.78
N GLY A 102 3.93 -15.52 8.09
CA GLY A 102 3.56 -15.12 9.43
C GLY A 102 2.08 -15.35 9.66
N ASN A 103 1.71 -15.93 10.79
CA ASN A 103 0.32 -16.23 11.15
C ASN A 103 -0.43 -17.01 10.07
N MET A 104 0.23 -18.00 9.48
CA MET A 104 -0.31 -18.82 8.38
C MET A 104 -0.65 -18.02 7.11
N MET A 105 0.03 -16.91 6.91
CA MET A 105 -0.13 -16.05 5.75
C MET A 105 1.21 -15.79 5.08
N TRP A 106 1.25 -15.78 3.75
CA TRP A 106 2.32 -15.09 3.04
C TRP A 106 2.13 -13.60 3.25
N VAL A 107 3.19 -12.90 3.67
CA VAL A 107 3.16 -11.47 3.95
C VAL A 107 4.15 -10.75 3.05
N THR A 108 3.66 -9.81 2.25
CA THR A 108 4.47 -8.89 1.44
C THR A 108 4.38 -7.51 2.07
N GLU A 109 5.52 -6.96 2.47
CA GLU A 109 5.60 -5.66 3.16
C GLU A 109 6.23 -4.60 2.27
N MET A 110 5.71 -3.38 2.38
CA MET A 110 6.29 -2.20 1.75
C MET A 110 5.86 -0.94 2.47
N THR A 111 6.56 0.15 2.23
CA THR A 111 6.15 1.47 2.70
C THR A 111 5.81 2.34 1.50
N ASP A 112 4.80 3.20 1.68
CA ASP A 112 4.45 4.17 0.65
C ASP A 112 5.41 5.39 0.69
N PRO A 113 5.30 6.36 -0.24
CA PRO A 113 6.22 7.50 -0.29
C PRO A 113 6.24 8.37 0.98
N ASP A 114 5.18 8.33 1.79
CA ASP A 114 5.11 9.08 3.06
C ASP A 114 5.52 8.25 4.27
N GLY A 115 5.83 6.97 4.09
CA GLY A 115 6.23 6.07 5.17
C GLY A 115 5.09 5.28 5.81
N TYR A 116 3.88 5.32 5.23
CA TYR A 116 2.80 4.44 5.69
C TYR A 116 3.15 3.00 5.36
N GLU A 117 3.03 2.13 6.38
CA GLU A 117 3.33 0.72 6.23
C GLU A 117 2.16 -0.03 5.64
N LEU A 118 2.41 -0.82 4.60
CA LEU A 118 1.40 -1.60 3.90
C LEU A 118 1.80 -3.09 3.95
N LEU A 119 0.85 -3.94 4.32
CA LEU A 119 1.00 -5.39 4.26
C LEU A 119 -0.01 -5.95 3.27
N PHE A 120 0.43 -6.91 2.47
CA PHE A 120 -0.46 -7.67 1.58
C PHE A 120 -0.33 -9.12 1.97
N GLU A 121 -1.44 -9.74 2.35
CA GLU A 121 -1.43 -11.07 2.96
C GLU A 121 -2.37 -12.04 2.25
N SER A 122 -1.95 -13.28 2.12
CA SER A 122 -2.77 -14.37 1.59
C SER A 122 -2.49 -15.68 2.35
N PRO A 123 -3.52 -16.52 2.58
CA PRO A 123 -3.36 -17.76 3.34
C PRO A 123 -2.37 -18.74 2.71
N THR A 124 -1.66 -19.50 3.56
CA THR A 124 -0.75 -20.55 3.11
C THR A 124 -0.62 -21.64 4.16
N ASN A 125 -0.25 -22.85 3.73
CA ASN A 125 0.10 -23.96 4.60
C ASN A 125 1.62 -24.13 4.77
N VAL A 126 2.39 -23.23 4.20
CA VAL A 126 3.86 -23.26 4.31
C VAL A 126 4.25 -22.97 5.77
N VAL A 127 5.34 -23.57 6.21
CA VAL A 127 5.83 -23.51 7.60
C VAL A 127 6.08 -22.05 8.02
N GLU A 128 5.62 -21.71 9.21
CA GLU A 128 5.79 -20.39 9.81
C GLU A 128 7.26 -19.95 9.81
N GLY A 129 7.51 -18.71 9.41
CA GLY A 129 8.84 -18.13 9.32
C GLY A 129 9.59 -18.40 8.02
N THR A 130 9.03 -19.20 7.11
CA THR A 130 9.67 -19.50 5.82
C THR A 130 9.71 -18.23 4.96
N LYS A 131 10.86 -17.96 4.36
CA LYS A 131 11.02 -16.90 3.35
C LYS A 131 10.84 -17.48 1.95
N LEU A 132 10.38 -16.63 1.03
CA LEU A 132 10.15 -17.06 -0.36
C LEU A 132 11.43 -17.64 -0.99
N SER A 133 12.59 -17.03 -0.74
CA SER A 133 13.88 -17.49 -1.25
C SER A 133 14.24 -18.90 -0.79
N GLU A 134 13.80 -19.30 0.39
CA GLU A 134 14.06 -20.64 0.93
C GLU A 134 13.31 -21.73 0.15
N LEU A 135 12.09 -21.44 -0.32
CA LEU A 135 11.33 -22.37 -1.16
C LEU A 135 11.99 -22.57 -2.51
N ALA A 136 12.50 -21.49 -3.12
CA ALA A 136 13.21 -21.59 -4.39
C ALA A 136 14.45 -22.48 -4.27
N GLN A 137 15.19 -22.38 -3.17
CA GLN A 137 16.35 -23.23 -2.88
C GLN A 137 15.97 -24.70 -2.72
N THR A 138 14.85 -24.95 -2.02
CA THR A 138 14.34 -26.32 -1.80
C THR A 138 13.92 -26.97 -3.11
N ASN A 139 13.30 -26.20 -4.02
CA ASN A 139 12.85 -26.70 -5.32
C ASN A 139 13.98 -26.97 -6.30
N LEU A 140 15.18 -26.44 -6.05
CA LEU A 140 16.36 -26.65 -6.89
C LEU A 140 17.19 -27.86 -6.42
N ALA A 141 16.87 -28.40 -5.27
CA ALA A 141 17.57 -29.58 -4.73
C ALA A 141 16.93 -30.94 -5.25
#